data_ac48dad964947f288faf5351ae420c1c
#
_entry.id   ac48dad964947f288faf5351ae420c1c
#
_cell.length_a   1.000
_cell.length_b   1.000
_cell.length_c   1.000
_cell.angle_alpha   90.00
_cell.angle_beta   90.00
_cell.angle_gamma   90.00
#
_symmetry.space_group_name_H-M   'P 1'
#
loop_
_entity.id
_entity.type
_entity.pdbx_description
1 polymer ?
#
loop_
_entity_poly.entity_id
_entity_poly.type
_entity_poly.pdbx_seq_one_letter_code
_entity_poly.pdbx_strand_id
1 'polypeptide(L)'
;PASAMFDPSLFYEVQAKSAYIVNTDTNIIVYDKDSSRQVSAGGLTKYMTIALLLTNYADQLDNTFQMPFAISDYVHNSDNADMRSNETFTYREAVYAMLLRNANEAAMGLAYSLSGGDLAGWVSQMNTLSQRIGTTGSTWTDACGLDSGNVTTAVDMYLILRYLMSFDAFVDISSAPAFTMPAKEKHTKSFVLLNQNVALNKT
;
A
#
# COMPACT_ATOMS: atom_id res chain seq x y z
N PRO A 1 32.17 27.06 5.56
CA PRO A 1 31.01 26.60 4.85
C PRO A 1 29.78 27.23 5.50
N ALA A 2 29.10 28.13 4.76
CA ALA A 2 27.86 28.72 5.21
C ALA A 2 26.82 27.61 5.27
N SER A 3 26.37 27.26 6.48
CA SER A 3 25.11 26.56 6.64
C SER A 3 24.05 27.47 6.00
N ALA A 4 23.49 27.10 4.86
CA ALA A 4 22.32 27.75 4.35
C ALA A 4 21.26 27.62 5.47
N MET A 5 21.02 28.71 6.18
CA MET A 5 19.95 28.79 7.16
C MET A 5 18.66 28.64 6.34
N PHE A 6 18.06 27.50 6.51
CA PHE A 6 16.75 27.18 5.98
C PHE A 6 15.75 28.16 6.63
N ASP A 7 15.13 29.02 5.83
CA ASP A 7 14.13 29.95 6.32
C ASP A 7 12.75 29.22 6.38
N PRO A 8 12.27 28.88 7.59
CA PRO A 8 10.98 28.20 7.74
C PRO A 8 9.80 29.00 7.21
N SER A 9 9.93 30.32 7.04
CA SER A 9 8.87 31.21 6.54
C SER A 9 8.61 31.05 5.03
N LEU A 10 9.52 30.39 4.30
CA LEU A 10 9.36 30.07 2.89
C LEU A 10 8.50 28.81 2.65
N PHE A 11 8.13 28.08 3.70
CA PHE A 11 7.24 26.94 3.57
C PHE A 11 5.80 27.34 3.86
N TYR A 12 4.93 27.06 2.91
CA TYR A 12 3.50 27.04 3.17
C TYR A 12 3.25 26.14 4.38
N GLU A 13 2.46 26.61 5.34
CA GLU A 13 2.07 25.81 6.49
C GLU A 13 1.43 24.50 6.01
N VAL A 14 2.09 23.38 6.29
CA VAL A 14 1.57 22.07 5.92
C VAL A 14 0.29 21.80 6.72
N GLN A 15 -0.84 21.71 6.03
CA GLN A 15 -2.17 21.53 6.66
C GLN A 15 -2.35 20.12 7.23
N ALA A 16 -1.51 19.15 6.83
CA ALA A 16 -1.55 17.79 7.38
C ALA A 16 -1.30 17.80 8.90
N LYS A 17 -2.00 16.91 9.62
CA LYS A 17 -1.83 16.72 11.08
C LYS A 17 -0.47 16.17 11.45
N SER A 18 0.14 15.43 10.56
CA SER A 18 1.47 14.83 10.69
C SER A 18 2.14 14.81 9.34
N ALA A 19 3.43 15.14 9.27
CA ALA A 19 4.20 15.10 8.02
C ALA A 19 5.68 14.80 8.33
N TYR A 20 6.32 14.04 7.43
CA TYR A 20 7.72 13.68 7.53
C TYR A 20 8.35 13.67 6.15
N ILE A 21 9.37 14.49 5.93
CA ILE A 21 10.08 14.59 4.67
C ILE A 21 11.57 14.31 4.91
N VAL A 22 12.10 13.35 4.16
CA VAL A 22 13.49 12.95 4.23
C VAL A 22 14.12 13.02 2.84
N ASN A 23 15.31 13.58 2.75
CA ASN A 23 16.15 13.42 1.57
C ASN A 23 16.75 12.02 1.60
N THR A 24 16.35 11.15 0.69
CA THR A 24 16.75 9.73 0.67
C THR A 24 18.22 9.51 0.33
N ASP A 25 18.86 10.42 -0.40
CA ASP A 25 20.28 10.32 -0.78
C ASP A 25 21.20 10.64 0.39
N THR A 26 20.80 11.59 1.23
CA THR A 26 21.61 12.07 2.37
C THR A 26 21.11 11.58 3.71
N ASN A 27 19.92 10.97 3.78
CA ASN A 27 19.19 10.63 5.01
C ASN A 27 18.94 11.84 5.94
N ILE A 28 18.95 13.07 5.40
CA ILE A 28 18.66 14.27 6.17
C ILE A 28 17.15 14.48 6.26
N ILE A 29 16.65 14.66 7.50
CA ILE A 29 15.27 15.06 7.73
C ILE A 29 15.13 16.53 7.30
N VAL A 30 14.31 16.77 6.27
CA VAL A 30 14.05 18.09 5.72
C VAL A 30 12.90 18.78 6.44
N TYR A 31 11.89 18.00 6.87
CA TYR A 31 10.74 18.52 7.57
C TYR A 31 10.14 17.46 8.49
N ASP A 32 9.78 17.87 9.70
CA ASP A 32 9.12 17.04 10.70
C ASP A 32 7.99 17.84 11.37
N LYS A 33 6.77 17.33 11.28
CA LYS A 33 5.60 17.85 11.98
C LYS A 33 4.87 16.69 12.64
N ASP A 34 4.97 16.57 13.95
CA ASP A 34 4.28 15.53 14.74
C ASP A 34 4.41 14.13 14.11
N SER A 35 5.59 13.82 13.53
CA SER A 35 5.78 12.64 12.68
C SER A 35 5.58 11.30 13.42
N SER A 36 5.70 11.28 14.74
CA SER A 36 5.45 10.12 15.61
C SER A 36 3.99 10.04 16.10
N ARG A 37 3.14 10.99 15.71
CA ARG A 37 1.72 10.98 16.08
C ARG A 37 1.01 9.83 15.40
N GLN A 38 0.34 8.97 16.17
CA GLN A 38 -0.53 7.94 15.60
C GLN A 38 -1.75 8.55 14.92
N VAL A 39 -2.04 8.04 13.74
CA VAL A 39 -3.22 8.37 12.94
C VAL A 39 -3.83 7.09 12.37
N SER A 40 -5.10 7.13 11.98
CA SER A 40 -5.70 6.02 11.23
C SER A 40 -4.91 5.78 9.94
N ALA A 41 -4.53 4.54 9.69
CA ALA A 41 -3.80 4.16 8.49
C ALA A 41 -4.71 4.16 7.24
N GLY A 42 -5.99 3.77 7.38
CA GLY A 42 -6.88 3.65 6.24
C GLY A 42 -6.22 2.89 5.09
N GLY A 43 -6.35 3.39 3.86
CA GLY A 43 -5.77 2.78 2.66
C GLY A 43 -4.25 2.58 2.69
N LEU A 44 -3.50 3.29 3.56
CA LEU A 44 -2.06 3.11 3.73
C LEU A 44 -1.70 1.69 4.26
N THR A 45 -2.64 1.00 4.89
CA THR A 45 -2.49 -0.40 5.32
C THR A 45 -2.06 -1.32 4.17
N LYS A 46 -2.50 -1.04 2.94
CA LYS A 46 -2.15 -1.83 1.75
C LYS A 46 -0.65 -1.86 1.44
N TYR A 47 0.08 -0.80 1.80
CA TYR A 47 1.54 -0.82 1.67
C TYR A 47 2.17 -1.92 2.54
N MET A 48 1.60 -2.18 3.73
CA MET A 48 2.09 -3.27 4.57
C MET A 48 1.71 -4.65 4.03
N THR A 49 0.52 -4.79 3.46
CA THR A 49 0.11 -6.02 2.72
C THR A 49 1.03 -6.28 1.52
N ILE A 50 1.36 -5.24 0.74
CA ILE A 50 2.32 -5.35 -0.38
C ILE A 50 3.72 -5.68 0.14
N ALA A 51 4.16 -5.08 1.26
CA ALA A 51 5.46 -5.38 1.85
C ALA A 51 5.56 -6.86 2.26
N LEU A 52 4.52 -7.41 2.88
CA LEU A 52 4.49 -8.84 3.24
C LEU A 52 4.46 -9.74 1.99
N LEU A 53 3.68 -9.38 0.96
CA LEU A 53 3.67 -10.08 -0.31
C LEU A 53 5.08 -10.12 -0.92
N LEU A 54 5.72 -8.96 -1.09
CA LEU A 54 7.02 -8.86 -1.75
C LEU A 54 8.14 -9.52 -0.93
N THR A 55 8.04 -9.50 0.40
CA THR A 55 9.00 -10.22 1.25
C THR A 55 9.01 -11.72 0.99
N ASN A 56 7.83 -12.30 0.72
CA ASN A 56 7.67 -13.75 0.64
C ASN A 56 7.56 -14.26 -0.81
N TYR A 57 7.16 -13.40 -1.78
CA TYR A 57 6.73 -13.82 -3.12
C TYR A 57 7.20 -12.86 -4.23
N ALA A 58 8.30 -12.10 -4.05
CA ALA A 58 8.77 -11.11 -5.04
C ALA A 58 9.06 -11.72 -6.42
N ASP A 59 9.55 -12.96 -6.46
CA ASP A 59 9.85 -13.74 -7.67
C ASP A 59 8.63 -14.50 -8.22
N GLN A 60 7.48 -14.40 -7.59
CA GLN A 60 6.26 -15.15 -7.88
C GLN A 60 5.06 -14.26 -8.24
N LEU A 61 5.30 -13.02 -8.62
CA LEU A 61 4.23 -12.05 -8.89
C LEU A 61 3.31 -12.44 -10.05
N ASP A 62 3.75 -13.33 -10.91
CA ASP A 62 2.96 -13.85 -12.04
C ASP A 62 2.17 -15.13 -11.67
N ASN A 63 2.35 -15.66 -10.45
CA ASN A 63 1.45 -16.67 -9.90
C ASN A 63 0.04 -16.11 -9.70
N THR A 64 -0.94 -17.00 -9.76
CA THR A 64 -2.35 -16.62 -9.73
C THR A 64 -3.04 -17.06 -8.44
N PHE A 65 -4.12 -16.35 -8.12
CA PHE A 65 -5.10 -16.73 -7.11
C PHE A 65 -6.51 -16.50 -7.64
N GLN A 66 -7.46 -17.26 -7.13
CA GLN A 66 -8.87 -17.03 -7.41
C GLN A 66 -9.42 -16.09 -6.34
N MET A 67 -10.11 -15.02 -6.77
CA MET A 67 -10.74 -14.06 -5.85
C MET A 67 -11.79 -14.77 -5.00
N PRO A 68 -11.61 -14.84 -3.67
CA PRO A 68 -12.52 -15.58 -2.81
C PRO A 68 -13.86 -14.85 -2.62
N PHE A 69 -14.94 -15.60 -2.60
CA PHE A 69 -16.26 -15.06 -2.26
C PHE A 69 -16.34 -14.64 -0.78
N ALA A 70 -15.58 -15.31 0.09
CA ALA A 70 -15.63 -15.12 1.54
C ALA A 70 -15.33 -13.70 2.03
N ILE A 71 -14.62 -12.88 1.21
CA ILE A 71 -14.31 -11.50 1.59
C ILE A 71 -15.33 -10.47 1.07
N SER A 72 -16.32 -10.88 0.30
CA SER A 72 -17.21 -9.97 -0.44
C SER A 72 -17.99 -9.04 0.48
N ASP A 73 -18.53 -9.55 1.58
CA ASP A 73 -19.30 -8.73 2.53
C ASP A 73 -18.41 -7.73 3.27
N TYR A 74 -17.16 -8.12 3.59
CA TYR A 74 -16.23 -7.26 4.30
C TYR A 74 -15.83 -6.03 3.48
N VAL A 75 -15.63 -6.19 2.17
CA VAL A 75 -15.20 -5.11 1.27
C VAL A 75 -16.36 -4.41 0.55
N HIS A 76 -17.61 -4.79 0.85
CA HIS A 76 -18.79 -4.24 0.19
C HIS A 76 -18.88 -2.72 0.36
N ASN A 77 -19.22 -2.01 -0.73
CA ASN A 77 -19.33 -0.54 -0.78
C ASN A 77 -18.05 0.22 -0.40
N SER A 78 -16.90 -0.37 -0.61
CA SER A 78 -15.60 0.27 -0.39
C SER A 78 -14.84 0.50 -1.71
N ASP A 79 -13.69 1.19 -1.64
CA ASP A 79 -12.82 1.39 -2.81
C ASP A 79 -12.43 0.05 -3.42
N ASN A 80 -12.59 -0.06 -4.74
CA ASN A 80 -12.36 -1.31 -5.48
C ASN A 80 -11.86 -1.05 -6.90
N ALA A 81 -11.35 -2.11 -7.52
CA ALA A 81 -10.94 -2.18 -8.92
C ALA A 81 -11.81 -3.13 -9.75
N ASP A 82 -13.03 -3.47 -9.27
CA ASP A 82 -13.97 -4.41 -9.89
C ASP A 82 -13.36 -5.83 -10.09
N MET A 83 -12.51 -6.27 -9.16
CA MET A 83 -11.98 -7.63 -9.14
C MET A 83 -13.02 -8.56 -8.50
N ARG A 84 -13.77 -9.29 -9.33
CA ARG A 84 -14.96 -10.03 -8.89
C ARG A 84 -14.63 -11.40 -8.35
N SER A 85 -15.42 -11.87 -7.38
CA SER A 85 -15.31 -13.21 -6.81
C SER A 85 -15.33 -14.29 -7.90
N ASN A 86 -14.51 -15.35 -7.72
CA ASN A 86 -14.30 -16.46 -8.64
C ASN A 86 -13.65 -16.09 -9.99
N GLU A 87 -13.10 -14.88 -10.15
CA GLU A 87 -12.19 -14.58 -11.23
C GLU A 87 -10.74 -14.86 -10.79
N THR A 88 -9.88 -15.14 -11.76
CA THR A 88 -8.47 -15.47 -11.53
C THR A 88 -7.58 -14.26 -11.81
N PHE A 89 -6.76 -13.88 -10.86
CA PHE A 89 -5.84 -12.75 -10.95
C PHE A 89 -4.42 -13.17 -10.59
N THR A 90 -3.42 -12.49 -11.16
CA THR A 90 -2.04 -12.60 -10.69
C THR A 90 -1.82 -11.77 -9.44
N TYR A 91 -0.77 -12.10 -8.66
CA TYR A 91 -0.36 -11.25 -7.53
C TYR A 91 0.02 -9.85 -8.01
N ARG A 92 0.66 -9.73 -9.17
CA ARG A 92 1.00 -8.47 -9.82
C ARG A 92 -0.22 -7.61 -10.11
N GLU A 93 -1.28 -8.20 -10.68
CA GLU A 93 -2.55 -7.51 -10.93
C GLU A 93 -3.19 -6.99 -9.64
N ALA A 94 -3.12 -7.75 -8.55
CA ALA A 94 -3.59 -7.29 -7.24
C ALA A 94 -2.78 -6.11 -6.70
N VAL A 95 -1.44 -6.10 -6.88
CA VAL A 95 -0.60 -4.96 -6.48
C VAL A 95 -0.95 -3.71 -7.30
N TYR A 96 -1.14 -3.84 -8.63
CA TYR A 96 -1.63 -2.73 -9.45
C TYR A 96 -2.98 -2.20 -8.96
N ALA A 97 -3.93 -3.08 -8.65
CA ALA A 97 -5.25 -2.69 -8.16
C ALA A 97 -5.15 -1.96 -6.80
N MET A 98 -4.33 -2.45 -5.87
CA MET A 98 -4.08 -1.80 -4.58
C MET A 98 -3.47 -0.41 -4.73
N LEU A 99 -2.45 -0.26 -5.57
CA LEU A 99 -1.70 1.01 -5.69
C LEU A 99 -2.43 2.04 -6.55
N LEU A 100 -3.06 1.63 -7.66
CA LEU A 100 -3.66 2.56 -8.61
C LEU A 100 -5.12 2.93 -8.24
N ARG A 101 -5.84 2.01 -7.58
CA ARG A 101 -7.28 2.17 -7.29
C ARG A 101 -7.63 2.09 -5.82
N ASN A 102 -6.65 1.93 -4.93
CA ASN A 102 -6.89 1.70 -3.51
C ASN A 102 -7.79 0.48 -3.23
N ALA A 103 -7.75 -0.56 -4.10
CA ALA A 103 -8.68 -1.68 -4.11
C ALA A 103 -8.61 -2.53 -2.83
N ASN A 104 -9.70 -2.54 -2.05
CA ASN A 104 -9.78 -3.28 -0.80
C ASN A 104 -9.95 -4.78 -1.05
N GLU A 105 -10.73 -5.17 -2.08
CA GLU A 105 -10.89 -6.56 -2.47
C GLU A 105 -9.59 -7.20 -2.94
N ALA A 106 -8.71 -6.42 -3.60
CA ALA A 106 -7.40 -6.92 -4.02
C ALA A 106 -6.54 -7.30 -2.82
N ALA A 107 -6.49 -6.43 -1.80
CA ALA A 107 -5.72 -6.67 -0.57
C ALA A 107 -6.28 -7.84 0.24
N MET A 108 -7.59 -7.83 0.50
CA MET A 108 -8.25 -8.89 1.29
C MET A 108 -8.27 -10.23 0.56
N GLY A 109 -8.54 -10.23 -0.75
CA GLY A 109 -8.57 -11.45 -1.57
C GLY A 109 -7.20 -12.11 -1.65
N LEU A 110 -6.15 -11.33 -1.86
CA LEU A 110 -4.78 -11.81 -1.85
C LEU A 110 -4.40 -12.38 -0.49
N ALA A 111 -4.64 -11.63 0.59
CA ALA A 111 -4.34 -12.06 1.96
C ALA A 111 -5.07 -13.36 2.32
N TYR A 112 -6.36 -13.45 2.01
CA TYR A 112 -7.17 -14.65 2.24
C TYR A 112 -6.61 -15.86 1.47
N SER A 113 -6.31 -15.68 0.20
CA SER A 113 -5.83 -16.78 -0.66
C SER A 113 -4.44 -17.29 -0.23
N LEU A 114 -3.52 -16.36 0.06
CA LEU A 114 -2.15 -16.75 0.45
C LEU A 114 -2.04 -17.31 1.88
N SER A 115 -2.98 -16.94 2.75
CA SER A 115 -3.05 -17.49 4.12
C SER A 115 -3.89 -18.78 4.23
N GLY A 116 -4.47 -19.27 3.12
CA GLY A 116 -5.42 -20.40 3.17
C GLY A 116 -6.69 -20.08 3.95
N GLY A 117 -7.10 -18.81 4.01
CA GLY A 117 -8.26 -18.32 4.75
C GLY A 117 -7.96 -17.81 6.17
N ASP A 118 -6.74 -17.97 6.65
CA ASP A 118 -6.31 -17.48 7.98
C ASP A 118 -5.89 -16.00 7.92
N LEU A 119 -6.87 -15.11 7.83
CA LEU A 119 -6.63 -13.65 7.84
C LEU A 119 -5.98 -13.17 9.15
N ALA A 120 -6.25 -13.80 10.28
CA ALA A 120 -5.61 -13.45 11.55
C ALA A 120 -4.11 -13.79 11.52
N GLY A 121 -3.74 -14.92 10.96
CA GLY A 121 -2.34 -15.30 10.71
C GLY A 121 -1.65 -14.33 9.75
N TRP A 122 -2.32 -13.88 8.69
CA TRP A 122 -1.80 -12.86 7.78
C TRP A 122 -1.51 -11.55 8.51
N VAL A 123 -2.46 -11.05 9.29
CA VAL A 123 -2.31 -9.82 10.10
C VAL A 123 -1.18 -9.95 11.12
N SER A 124 -1.03 -11.11 11.76
CA SER A 124 0.09 -11.39 12.67
C SER A 124 1.44 -11.28 11.95
N GLN A 125 1.54 -11.79 10.73
CA GLN A 125 2.74 -11.67 9.90
C GLN A 125 3.00 -10.21 9.48
N MET A 126 1.95 -9.43 9.14
CA MET A 126 2.07 -7.99 8.85
C MET A 126 2.70 -7.26 10.04
N ASN A 127 2.18 -7.48 11.25
CA ASN A 127 2.71 -6.84 12.47
C ASN A 127 4.15 -7.28 12.77
N THR A 128 4.47 -8.56 12.60
CA THR A 128 5.83 -9.08 12.78
C THR A 128 6.81 -8.46 11.78
N LEU A 129 6.45 -8.35 10.50
CA LEU A 129 7.28 -7.71 9.50
C LEU A 129 7.43 -6.21 9.78
N SER A 130 6.34 -5.54 10.16
CA SER A 130 6.33 -4.11 10.54
C SER A 130 7.37 -3.81 11.63
N GLN A 131 7.39 -4.62 12.70
CA GLN A 131 8.39 -4.52 13.76
C GLN A 131 9.82 -4.77 13.25
N ARG A 132 10.01 -5.74 12.35
CA ARG A 132 11.33 -6.03 11.73
C ARG A 132 11.81 -4.88 10.84
N ILE A 133 10.91 -4.13 10.19
CA ILE A 133 11.22 -2.91 9.43
C ILE A 133 11.64 -1.78 10.38
N GLY A 134 11.26 -1.84 11.65
CA GLY A 134 11.62 -0.86 12.69
C GLY A 134 10.48 0.10 13.05
N THR A 135 9.22 -0.21 12.68
CA THR A 135 8.07 0.61 13.08
C THR A 135 7.79 0.44 14.58
N THR A 136 7.37 1.52 15.23
CA THR A 136 7.11 1.54 16.68
C THR A 136 5.73 2.05 17.05
N GLY A 137 5.06 2.77 16.14
CA GLY A 137 3.75 3.38 16.35
C GLY A 137 2.67 2.79 15.45
N SER A 138 2.94 1.70 14.71
CA SER A 138 1.98 1.08 13.80
C SER A 138 1.39 -0.20 14.38
N THR A 139 0.09 -0.40 14.11
CA THR A 139 -0.63 -1.64 14.39
C THR A 139 -1.55 -1.93 13.21
N TRP A 140 -1.58 -3.18 12.78
CA TRP A 140 -2.39 -3.66 11.67
C TRP A 140 -3.42 -4.65 12.19
N THR A 141 -4.68 -4.50 11.77
CA THR A 141 -5.83 -5.32 12.20
C THR A 141 -6.58 -5.97 11.04
N ASP A 142 -6.36 -5.47 9.82
CA ASP A 142 -6.79 -6.13 8.58
C ASP A 142 -5.74 -5.92 7.47
N ALA A 143 -6.00 -6.46 6.27
CA ALA A 143 -5.08 -6.34 5.14
C ALA A 143 -5.34 -5.12 4.24
N CYS A 144 -6.47 -4.41 4.38
CA CYS A 144 -6.89 -3.36 3.44
C CYS A 144 -7.07 -1.97 4.06
N GLY A 145 -7.25 -1.88 5.39
CA GLY A 145 -7.41 -0.62 6.11
C GLY A 145 -8.85 -0.19 6.35
N LEU A 146 -9.81 -1.09 6.28
CA LEU A 146 -11.22 -0.84 6.63
C LEU A 146 -11.46 -0.88 8.13
N ASP A 147 -10.73 -1.71 8.86
CA ASP A 147 -10.82 -1.76 10.32
C ASP A 147 -10.16 -0.53 10.95
N SER A 148 -10.86 0.10 11.89
CA SER A 148 -10.40 1.31 12.58
C SER A 148 -9.18 1.09 13.50
N GLY A 149 -8.85 -0.16 13.82
CA GLY A 149 -7.68 -0.54 14.58
C GLY A 149 -6.37 -0.42 13.79
N ASN A 150 -6.43 -0.25 12.46
CA ASN A 150 -5.25 0.06 11.67
C ASN A 150 -4.75 1.48 11.96
N VAL A 151 -3.63 1.57 12.66
CA VAL A 151 -2.99 2.86 12.99
C VAL A 151 -1.54 2.86 12.58
N THR A 152 -1.02 4.04 12.25
CA THR A 152 0.37 4.24 11.84
C THR A 152 0.85 5.64 12.19
N THR A 153 2.13 5.93 11.92
CA THR A 153 2.74 7.26 12.04
C THR A 153 3.42 7.65 10.72
N ALA A 154 3.70 8.95 10.53
CA ALA A 154 4.40 9.39 9.33
C ALA A 154 5.84 8.82 9.25
N VAL A 155 6.52 8.67 10.38
CA VAL A 155 7.84 8.02 10.46
C VAL A 155 7.74 6.55 10.08
N ASP A 156 6.77 5.82 10.61
CA ASP A 156 6.61 4.39 10.29
C ASP A 156 6.29 4.18 8.81
N MET A 157 5.42 5.02 8.24
CA MET A 157 5.13 4.97 6.80
C MET A 157 6.36 5.26 5.95
N TYR A 158 7.25 6.18 6.37
CA TYR A 158 8.53 6.39 5.71
C TYR A 158 9.38 5.11 5.73
N LEU A 159 9.46 4.43 6.87
CA LEU A 159 10.23 3.18 6.99
C LEU A 159 9.67 2.07 6.11
N ILE A 160 8.34 1.91 6.08
CA ILE A 160 7.66 0.93 5.23
C ILE A 160 7.87 1.24 3.75
N LEU A 161 7.71 2.51 3.33
CA LEU A 161 7.93 2.91 1.94
C LEU A 161 9.39 2.75 1.53
N ARG A 162 10.34 3.11 2.39
CA ARG A 162 11.77 2.89 2.15
C ARG A 162 12.09 1.39 1.96
N TYR A 163 11.47 0.54 2.77
CA TYR A 163 11.58 -0.91 2.61
C TYR A 163 11.01 -1.38 1.26
N LEU A 164 9.84 -0.91 0.89
CA LEU A 164 9.19 -1.23 -0.39
C LEU A 164 10.01 -0.76 -1.60
N MET A 165 10.65 0.40 -1.51
CA MET A 165 11.52 0.92 -2.57
C MET A 165 12.77 0.07 -2.84
N SER A 166 13.09 -0.90 -1.99
CA SER A 166 14.14 -1.89 -2.27
C SER A 166 13.72 -3.02 -3.22
N PHE A 167 12.44 -3.07 -3.59
CA PHE A 167 11.91 -4.03 -4.55
C PHE A 167 11.62 -3.35 -5.89
N ASP A 168 12.34 -3.73 -6.95
CA ASP A 168 12.16 -3.17 -8.30
C ASP A 168 10.70 -3.25 -8.76
N ALA A 169 10.03 -4.37 -8.47
CA ALA A 169 8.62 -4.56 -8.81
C ALA A 169 7.70 -3.51 -8.17
N PHE A 170 7.98 -3.07 -6.93
CA PHE A 170 7.22 -2.00 -6.30
C PHE A 170 7.45 -0.66 -6.99
N VAL A 171 8.70 -0.34 -7.31
CA VAL A 171 9.07 0.89 -8.00
C VAL A 171 8.38 0.97 -9.36
N ASP A 172 8.46 -0.11 -10.15
CA ASP A 172 7.84 -0.19 -11.47
C ASP A 172 6.32 -0.02 -11.41
N ILE A 173 5.65 -0.75 -10.50
CA ILE A 173 4.19 -0.70 -10.38
C ILE A 173 3.70 0.64 -9.84
N SER A 174 4.36 1.18 -8.81
CA SER A 174 3.93 2.44 -8.17
C SER A 174 4.11 3.66 -9.07
N SER A 175 5.07 3.62 -10.01
CA SER A 175 5.33 4.69 -10.98
C SER A 175 4.49 4.58 -12.26
N ALA A 176 3.74 3.49 -12.45
CA ALA A 176 2.91 3.32 -13.64
C ALA A 176 1.72 4.30 -13.65
N PRO A 177 1.51 5.06 -14.73
CA PRO A 177 0.37 5.99 -14.84
C PRO A 177 -0.96 5.24 -15.00
N ALA A 178 -0.92 4.04 -15.56
CA ALA A 178 -2.08 3.19 -15.78
C ALA A 178 -1.65 1.72 -15.91
N PHE A 179 -2.60 0.83 -15.72
CA PHE A 179 -2.46 -0.60 -15.98
C PHE A 179 -3.71 -1.13 -16.70
N THR A 180 -3.52 -1.91 -17.77
CA THR A 180 -4.64 -2.56 -18.46
C THR A 180 -4.86 -3.93 -17.85
N MET A 181 -5.92 -4.06 -17.06
CA MET A 181 -6.39 -5.36 -16.56
C MET A 181 -6.90 -6.19 -17.74
N PRO A 182 -6.37 -7.40 -17.98
CA PRO A 182 -6.86 -8.24 -19.08
C PRO A 182 -8.30 -8.72 -18.84
N ALA A 183 -8.94 -9.22 -19.88
CA ALA A 183 -10.24 -9.88 -19.75
C ALA A 183 -10.18 -11.05 -18.77
N LYS A 184 -11.25 -11.24 -18.00
CA LYS A 184 -11.40 -12.27 -16.99
C LYS A 184 -12.68 -13.08 -17.21
N GLU A 185 -12.93 -14.05 -16.35
CA GLU A 185 -14.08 -14.97 -16.49
C GLU A 185 -15.43 -14.22 -16.48
N LYS A 186 -15.53 -13.11 -15.74
CA LYS A 186 -16.75 -12.27 -15.66
C LYS A 186 -16.60 -10.92 -16.36
N HIS A 187 -15.37 -10.54 -16.69
CA HIS A 187 -15.04 -9.36 -17.48
C HIS A 187 -14.61 -9.78 -18.88
N THR A 188 -15.55 -9.81 -19.83
CA THR A 188 -15.28 -10.26 -21.22
C THR A 188 -14.40 -9.31 -22.02
N LYS A 189 -14.10 -8.12 -21.50
CA LYS A 189 -13.22 -7.12 -22.09
C LYS A 189 -12.18 -6.66 -21.08
N SER A 190 -11.00 -6.29 -21.56
CA SER A 190 -10.00 -5.61 -20.75
C SER A 190 -10.51 -4.22 -20.30
N PHE A 191 -10.00 -3.76 -19.15
CA PHE A 191 -10.33 -2.42 -18.61
C PHE A 191 -9.07 -1.77 -18.01
N VAL A 192 -9.09 -0.44 -17.90
CA VAL A 192 -7.90 0.32 -17.48
C VAL A 192 -8.05 0.79 -16.04
N LEU A 193 -7.03 0.50 -15.23
CA LEU A 193 -6.84 1.10 -13.92
C LEU A 193 -5.96 2.34 -14.09
N LEU A 194 -6.50 3.53 -13.81
CA LEU A 194 -5.72 4.77 -13.83
C LEU A 194 -5.12 5.02 -12.44
N ASN A 195 -3.88 5.47 -12.42
CA ASN A 195 -3.25 5.88 -11.18
C ASN A 195 -3.92 7.17 -10.66
N GLN A 196 -4.36 7.15 -9.41
CA GLN A 196 -5.00 8.30 -8.77
C GLN A 196 -3.98 9.39 -8.35
N ASN A 197 -2.69 9.11 -8.43
CA ASN A 197 -1.65 10.09 -8.18
C ASN A 197 -1.58 11.10 -9.33
N VAL A 198 -2.21 12.26 -9.13
CA VAL A 198 -2.27 13.32 -10.13
C VAL A 198 -0.89 13.89 -10.52
N ALA A 199 0.15 13.69 -9.72
CA ALA A 199 1.50 14.11 -10.05
C ALA A 199 2.09 13.31 -11.23
N LEU A 200 1.69 12.05 -11.40
CA LEU A 200 2.13 11.20 -12.52
C LEU A 200 1.40 11.52 -13.85
N ASN A 201 0.29 12.27 -13.79
CA ASN A 201 -0.56 12.56 -14.95
C ASN A 201 -0.31 13.96 -15.53
N LYS A 202 0.71 14.69 -15.06
CA LYS A 202 1.03 16.09 -15.46
C LYS A 202 2.21 16.21 -16.41
N THR A 203 2.65 15.10 -17.03
CA THR A 203 3.69 15.14 -18.08
C THR A 203 3.09 15.12 -19.47
#